data_a3432d118e1596346a550d4ebb52556a
#
_entry.id   a3432d118e1596346a550d4ebb52556a
#
_cell.length_a   1.000
_cell.length_b   1.000
_cell.length_c   1.000
_cell.angle_alpha   90.00
_cell.angle_beta   90.00
_cell.angle_gamma   90.00
#
_symmetry.space_group_name_H-M   'P 1'
#
loop_
_entity.id
_entity.type
_entity.pdbx_description
1 polymer ?
#
loop_
_entity_poly.entity_id
_entity_poly.type
_entity_poly.pdbx_seq_one_letter_code
_entity_poly.pdbx_strand_id
1 'polypeptide(L)'
;GKIHALCNVGVLTEGWDAPRTDCIALLRPTQSVGLYVQMCGRGMRIHEDKSNCLLLDYGENVARHGCLDEVSPGATENRYHPKICASCNTINSPSAKECIECGQVFEAKQTKSLWTKKEREVARRTKAEKQAVLSDERAKSKPWLPN
;
A
#
# COMPACT_ATOMS: atom_id res chain seq x y z
N GLY A 1 -33.66 0.44 -0.04
CA GLY A 1 -32.64 -0.48 -0.51
C GLY A 1 -32.91 -1.88 -0.04
N LYS A 2 -32.91 -2.83 -0.97
CA LYS A 2 -33.20 -4.24 -0.66
C LYS A 2 -32.03 -5.16 -1.03
N ILE A 3 -30.91 -4.59 -1.47
CA ILE A 3 -29.69 -5.35 -1.82
C ILE A 3 -28.77 -5.29 -0.60
N HIS A 4 -28.48 -6.47 -0.03
CA HIS A 4 -27.60 -6.61 1.13
C HIS A 4 -26.16 -6.94 0.74
N ALA A 5 -25.96 -7.57 -0.42
CA ALA A 5 -24.62 -7.89 -0.93
C ALA A 5 -24.59 -7.79 -2.46
N LEU A 6 -23.49 -7.31 -3.01
CA LEU A 6 -23.28 -7.18 -4.44
C LEU A 6 -21.92 -7.79 -4.80
N CYS A 7 -21.94 -8.83 -5.63
CA CYS A 7 -20.71 -9.46 -6.13
C CYS A 7 -20.40 -8.94 -7.54
N ASN A 8 -19.12 -8.64 -7.81
CA ASN A 8 -18.70 -8.20 -9.14
C ASN A 8 -17.25 -8.59 -9.45
N VAL A 9 -16.88 -8.50 -10.72
CA VAL A 9 -15.51 -8.71 -11.18
C VAL A 9 -15.06 -7.46 -11.95
N GLY A 10 -14.41 -6.52 -11.23
CA GLY A 10 -13.80 -5.33 -11.82
C GLY A 10 -14.74 -4.21 -12.27
N VAL A 11 -16.06 -4.41 -12.23
CA VAL A 11 -17.03 -3.43 -12.77
C VAL A 11 -17.25 -2.25 -11.80
N LEU A 12 -17.25 -2.51 -10.50
CA LEU A 12 -17.55 -1.49 -9.48
C LEU A 12 -16.32 -0.72 -8.99
N THR A 13 -15.19 -0.91 -9.61
CA THR A 13 -13.95 -0.20 -9.27
C THR A 13 -13.97 1.25 -9.70
N GLU A 14 -14.73 1.57 -10.76
CA GLU A 14 -14.89 2.93 -11.27
C GLU A 14 -16.37 3.31 -11.38
N GLY A 15 -16.68 4.59 -11.19
CA GLY A 15 -18.01 5.15 -11.41
C GLY A 15 -19.11 4.73 -10.42
N TRP A 16 -18.92 3.68 -9.62
CA TRP A 16 -19.93 3.23 -8.66
C TRP A 16 -19.87 4.06 -7.37
N ASP A 17 -21.03 4.56 -6.95
CA ASP A 17 -21.17 5.37 -5.75
C ASP A 17 -22.25 4.82 -4.82
N ALA A 18 -21.84 4.22 -3.71
CA ALA A 18 -22.73 3.77 -2.65
C ALA A 18 -22.07 4.02 -1.27
N PRO A 19 -22.20 5.22 -0.72
CA PRO A 19 -21.53 5.62 0.53
C PRO A 19 -21.93 4.76 1.73
N ARG A 20 -23.11 4.15 1.71
CA ARG A 20 -23.60 3.26 2.78
C ARG A 20 -22.90 1.90 2.82
N THR A 21 -21.98 1.61 1.90
CA THR A 21 -21.23 0.34 1.91
C THR A 21 -20.37 0.25 3.17
N ASP A 22 -20.69 -0.67 4.03
CA ASP A 22 -20.10 -0.90 5.35
C ASP A 22 -19.18 -2.14 5.41
N CYS A 23 -19.14 -2.91 4.31
CA CYS A 23 -18.25 -4.07 4.18
C CYS A 23 -17.73 -4.21 2.76
N ILE A 24 -16.43 -4.47 2.64
CA ILE A 24 -15.74 -4.82 1.39
C ILE A 24 -15.06 -6.17 1.57
N ALA A 25 -15.37 -7.14 0.72
CA ALA A 25 -14.70 -8.43 0.68
C ALA A 25 -13.81 -8.54 -0.58
N LEU A 26 -12.51 -8.62 -0.40
CA LEU A 26 -11.53 -8.83 -1.45
C LEU A 26 -11.27 -10.31 -1.62
N LEU A 27 -11.91 -10.94 -2.60
CA LEU A 27 -11.87 -12.40 -2.80
C LEU A 27 -10.72 -12.86 -3.70
N ARG A 28 -9.93 -11.95 -4.26
CA ARG A 28 -8.78 -12.26 -5.11
C ARG A 28 -7.61 -11.30 -4.85
N PRO A 29 -6.36 -11.75 -5.07
CA PRO A 29 -5.22 -10.86 -5.02
C PRO A 29 -5.22 -9.88 -6.20
N THR A 30 -4.65 -8.70 -5.97
CA THR A 30 -4.31 -7.74 -7.03
C THR A 30 -2.82 -7.38 -6.97
N GLN A 31 -2.20 -7.16 -8.13
CA GLN A 31 -0.83 -6.66 -8.24
C GLN A 31 -0.79 -5.13 -8.23
N SER A 32 -1.92 -4.49 -8.55
CA SER A 32 -2.01 -3.03 -8.65
C SER A 32 -2.38 -2.42 -7.31
N VAL A 33 -1.45 -1.63 -6.74
CA VAL A 33 -1.69 -0.81 -5.53
C VAL A 33 -2.86 0.15 -5.77
N GLY A 34 -2.92 0.80 -6.94
CA GLY A 34 -4.00 1.73 -7.28
C GLY A 34 -5.36 1.06 -7.29
N LEU A 35 -5.45 -0.16 -7.86
CA LEU A 35 -6.69 -0.93 -7.86
C LEU A 35 -7.10 -1.35 -6.46
N TYR A 36 -6.15 -1.78 -5.61
CA TYR A 36 -6.40 -2.11 -4.21
C TYR A 36 -6.99 -0.92 -3.45
N VAL A 37 -6.36 0.27 -3.56
CA VAL A 37 -6.84 1.50 -2.92
C VAL A 37 -8.22 1.91 -3.45
N GLN A 38 -8.47 1.79 -4.76
CA GLN A 38 -9.78 2.08 -5.35
C GLN A 38 -10.87 1.16 -4.81
N MET A 39 -10.63 -0.14 -4.76
CA MET A 39 -11.59 -1.11 -4.22
C MET A 39 -11.94 -0.80 -2.77
N CYS A 40 -10.93 -0.63 -1.91
CA CYS A 40 -11.14 -0.34 -0.50
C CYS A 40 -11.78 1.05 -0.28
N GLY A 41 -11.42 2.03 -1.09
CA GLY A 41 -11.96 3.39 -1.04
C GLY A 41 -13.47 3.47 -1.27
N ARG A 42 -14.08 2.46 -1.91
CA ARG A 42 -15.55 2.39 -2.03
C ARG A 42 -16.24 2.24 -0.69
N GLY A 43 -15.62 1.54 0.26
CA GLY A 43 -16.13 1.38 1.61
C GLY A 43 -15.68 2.48 2.58
N MET A 44 -14.71 3.34 2.23
CA MET A 44 -14.22 4.40 3.10
C MET A 44 -15.00 5.69 2.99
N ARG A 45 -16.04 5.74 2.13
CA ARG A 45 -16.87 6.94 1.97
C ARG A 45 -17.69 7.22 3.23
N ILE A 46 -17.78 8.49 3.60
CA ILE A 46 -18.52 8.94 4.78
C ILE A 46 -20.02 8.87 4.49
N HIS A 47 -20.79 8.38 5.47
CA HIS A 47 -22.24 8.39 5.46
C HIS A 47 -22.77 8.52 6.91
N GLU A 48 -23.89 9.18 7.11
CA GLU A 48 -24.48 9.46 8.42
C GLU A 48 -24.76 8.20 9.24
N ASP A 49 -25.26 7.14 8.56
CA ASP A 49 -25.62 5.87 9.19
C ASP A 49 -24.42 4.90 9.32
N LYS A 50 -23.18 5.37 9.07
CA LYS A 50 -22.02 4.48 9.04
C LYS A 50 -20.85 5.06 9.84
N SER A 51 -20.39 4.31 10.84
CA SER A 51 -19.25 4.70 11.68
C SER A 51 -17.91 4.09 11.19
N ASN A 52 -17.96 2.94 10.48
CA ASN A 52 -16.78 2.22 10.02
C ASN A 52 -17.08 1.42 8.73
N CYS A 53 -16.05 0.78 8.19
CA CYS A 53 -16.17 -0.19 7.11
C CYS A 53 -15.31 -1.41 7.43
N LEU A 54 -15.92 -2.58 7.38
CA LEU A 54 -15.21 -3.84 7.54
C LEU A 54 -14.52 -4.22 6.23
N LEU A 55 -13.21 -4.48 6.28
CA LEU A 55 -12.44 -4.99 5.15
C LEU A 55 -12.11 -6.47 5.38
N LEU A 56 -12.68 -7.36 4.57
CA LEU A 56 -12.39 -8.79 4.56
C LEU A 56 -11.44 -9.10 3.41
N ASP A 57 -10.19 -9.41 3.71
CA ASP A 57 -9.16 -9.66 2.69
C ASP A 57 -8.81 -11.14 2.60
N TYR A 58 -9.46 -11.84 1.67
CA TYR A 58 -9.16 -13.24 1.33
C TYR A 58 -8.06 -13.37 0.27
N GLY A 59 -7.65 -12.25 -0.36
CA GLY A 59 -6.63 -12.20 -1.40
C GLY A 59 -5.24 -11.84 -0.91
N GLU A 60 -5.03 -11.71 0.41
CA GLU A 60 -3.76 -11.29 1.03
C GLU A 60 -3.23 -9.95 0.47
N ASN A 61 -4.15 -9.05 0.09
CA ASN A 61 -3.79 -7.75 -0.48
C ASN A 61 -3.15 -6.84 0.57
N VAL A 62 -3.62 -6.88 1.81
CA VAL A 62 -3.03 -6.14 2.94
C VAL A 62 -1.60 -6.61 3.21
N ALA A 63 -1.34 -7.91 3.17
CA ALA A 63 0.00 -8.46 3.33
C ALA A 63 0.94 -8.06 2.18
N ARG A 64 0.39 -7.84 0.99
CA ARG A 64 1.12 -7.48 -0.24
C ARG A 64 1.39 -5.98 -0.37
N HIS A 65 0.39 -5.14 -0.11
CA HIS A 65 0.41 -3.71 -0.38
C HIS A 65 0.52 -2.85 0.88
N GLY A 66 0.17 -3.40 2.03
CA GLY A 66 0.13 -2.69 3.30
C GLY A 66 -1.28 -2.26 3.72
N CYS A 67 -1.35 -1.69 4.91
CA CYS A 67 -2.57 -1.04 5.38
C CYS A 67 -2.86 0.21 4.54
N LEU A 68 -4.13 0.53 4.34
CA LEU A 68 -4.56 1.62 3.45
C LEU A 68 -3.99 2.99 3.82
N ASP A 69 -3.80 3.26 5.09
CA ASP A 69 -3.21 4.49 5.64
C ASP A 69 -1.70 4.63 5.38
N GLU A 70 -1.02 3.52 5.09
CA GLU A 70 0.43 3.48 4.82
C GLU A 70 0.75 3.39 3.32
N VAL A 71 -0.24 3.17 2.48
CA VAL A 71 -0.04 3.04 1.03
C VAL A 71 0.25 4.39 0.41
N SER A 72 1.45 4.55 -0.16
CA SER A 72 1.84 5.75 -0.90
C SER A 72 1.73 5.51 -2.42
N PRO A 73 1.07 6.39 -3.18
CA PRO A 73 1.05 6.33 -4.63
C PRO A 73 2.49 6.41 -5.18
N GLY A 74 2.90 5.42 -5.96
CA GLY A 74 4.24 5.37 -6.57
C GLY A 74 5.30 4.63 -5.76
N ALA A 75 4.96 4.00 -4.65
CA ALA A 75 5.83 3.06 -3.98
C ALA A 75 6.02 1.82 -4.88
N THR A 76 7.08 1.81 -5.68
CA THR A 76 7.52 0.64 -6.43
C THR A 76 7.98 -0.42 -5.45
N GLU A 77 7.29 -1.57 -5.46
CA GLU A 77 7.75 -2.86 -4.88
C GLU A 77 8.42 -2.82 -3.48
N ASN A 78 8.01 -1.94 -2.59
CA ASN A 78 8.33 -2.16 -1.20
C ASN A 78 7.46 -3.34 -0.73
N ARG A 79 8.09 -4.50 -0.60
CA ARG A 79 7.45 -5.65 0.02
C ARG A 79 7.03 -5.23 1.42
N TYR A 80 5.76 -4.96 1.57
CA TYR A 80 5.16 -4.71 2.87
C TYR A 80 5.33 -5.97 3.71
N HIS A 81 6.02 -5.86 4.82
CA HIS A 81 6.21 -6.96 5.76
C HIS A 81 5.52 -6.61 7.06
N PRO A 82 4.22 -6.90 7.19
CA PRO A 82 3.50 -6.65 8.43
C PRO A 82 4.12 -7.43 9.58
N LYS A 83 4.03 -6.87 10.78
CA LYS A 83 4.37 -7.60 12.00
C LYS A 83 3.16 -8.41 12.45
N ILE A 84 3.30 -9.72 12.52
CA ILE A 84 2.27 -10.60 13.10
C ILE A 84 2.59 -10.78 14.57
N CYS A 85 1.64 -10.47 15.43
CA CYS A 85 1.79 -10.66 16.87
C CYS A 85 1.85 -12.14 17.22
N ALA A 86 2.89 -12.58 17.93
CA ALA A 86 3.03 -13.97 18.35
C ALA A 86 2.00 -14.41 19.41
N SER A 87 1.42 -13.45 20.14
CA SER A 87 0.46 -13.74 21.21
C SER A 87 -0.99 -13.84 20.75
N CYS A 88 -1.41 -12.97 19.81
CA CYS A 88 -2.82 -12.89 19.38
C CYS A 88 -3.01 -12.99 17.86
N ASN A 89 -1.95 -13.21 17.09
CA ASN A 89 -1.93 -13.29 15.63
C ASN A 89 -2.45 -12.05 14.89
N THR A 90 -2.65 -10.93 15.57
CA THR A 90 -3.06 -9.67 14.95
C THR A 90 -1.98 -9.14 14.01
N ILE A 91 -2.39 -8.72 12.83
CA ILE A 91 -1.52 -8.07 11.84
C ILE A 91 -1.33 -6.61 12.27
N ASN A 92 -0.09 -6.19 12.39
CA ASN A 92 0.30 -4.83 12.78
C ASN A 92 1.16 -4.19 11.71
N SER A 93 1.20 -2.85 11.69
CA SER A 93 2.12 -2.08 10.85
C SER A 93 3.57 -2.54 11.03
N PRO A 94 4.41 -2.53 9.96
CA PRO A 94 5.85 -2.77 10.06
C PRO A 94 6.54 -1.85 11.06
N SER A 95 6.04 -0.63 11.23
CA SER A 95 6.55 0.39 12.14
C SER A 95 6.04 0.26 13.59
N ALA A 96 5.01 -0.56 13.83
CA ALA A 96 4.42 -0.73 15.14
C ALA A 96 5.46 -1.14 16.20
N LYS A 97 5.45 -0.47 17.35
CA LYS A 97 6.30 -0.79 18.48
C LYS A 97 5.64 -1.81 19.41
N GLU A 98 4.32 -1.82 19.44
CA GLU A 98 3.49 -2.71 20.25
C GLU A 98 2.29 -3.20 19.44
N CYS A 99 1.71 -4.31 19.82
CA CYS A 99 0.51 -4.85 19.18
C CYS A 99 -0.71 -4.00 19.54
N ILE A 100 -1.45 -3.58 18.52
CA ILE A 100 -2.65 -2.74 18.68
C ILE A 100 -3.76 -3.45 19.48
N GLU A 101 -3.79 -4.78 19.46
CA GLU A 101 -4.85 -5.55 20.10
C GLU A 101 -4.48 -5.97 21.54
N CYS A 102 -3.31 -6.58 21.74
CA CYS A 102 -2.93 -7.16 23.02
C CYS A 102 -1.80 -6.40 23.76
N GLY A 103 -1.26 -5.32 23.20
CA GLY A 103 -0.19 -4.53 23.81
C GLY A 103 1.19 -5.21 23.83
N GLN A 104 1.36 -6.40 23.21
CA GLN A 104 2.65 -7.08 23.13
C GLN A 104 3.68 -6.17 22.46
N VAL A 105 4.77 -5.86 23.15
CA VAL A 105 5.87 -5.06 22.60
C VAL A 105 6.65 -5.89 21.59
N PHE A 106 6.90 -5.34 20.42
CA PHE A 106 7.74 -5.93 19.38
C PHE A 106 9.20 -5.55 19.62
N GLU A 107 10.07 -6.55 19.71
CA GLU A 107 11.51 -6.31 19.76
C GLU A 107 11.95 -5.61 18.46
N ALA A 108 12.66 -4.50 18.61
CA ALA A 108 13.28 -3.82 17.48
C ALA A 108 14.32 -4.75 16.88
N LYS A 109 14.07 -5.32 15.68
CA LYS A 109 15.12 -5.98 14.92
C LYS A 109 16.22 -4.94 14.71
N GLN A 110 17.36 -5.13 15.38
CA GLN A 110 18.56 -4.38 15.06
C GLN A 110 18.95 -4.76 13.62
N THR A 111 18.49 -3.99 12.66
CA THR A 111 19.04 -4.04 11.31
C THR A 111 20.48 -3.56 11.43
N LYS A 112 21.42 -4.49 11.66
CA LYS A 112 22.83 -4.20 11.38
C LYS A 112 22.86 -3.77 9.92
N SER A 113 23.00 -2.47 9.69
CA SER A 113 23.20 -1.96 8.35
C SER A 113 24.52 -2.56 7.88
N LEU A 114 24.41 -3.54 6.98
CA LEU A 114 25.55 -4.24 6.35
C LEU A 114 26.49 -3.28 5.61
N TRP A 115 26.07 -2.03 5.46
CA TRP A 115 26.77 -1.00 4.71
C TRP A 115 27.37 0.04 5.65
N THR A 116 28.66 0.26 5.54
CA THR A 116 29.36 1.34 6.24
C THR A 116 28.87 2.70 5.72
N LYS A 117 29.10 3.77 6.50
CA LYS A 117 28.75 5.15 6.10
C LYS A 117 29.39 5.53 4.75
N LYS A 118 30.60 5.04 4.50
CA LYS A 118 31.37 5.27 3.26
C LYS A 118 30.73 4.56 2.05
N GLU A 119 30.31 3.32 2.21
CA GLU A 119 29.65 2.54 1.14
C GLU A 119 28.28 3.13 0.77
N ARG A 120 27.52 3.65 1.74
CA ARG A 120 26.25 4.35 1.48
C ARG A 120 26.47 5.63 0.67
N GLU A 121 27.55 6.36 0.94
CA GLU A 121 27.87 7.59 0.23
C GLU A 121 28.30 7.29 -1.22
N VAL A 122 29.10 6.25 -1.44
CA VAL A 122 29.46 5.78 -2.78
C VAL A 122 28.22 5.36 -3.55
N ALA A 123 27.33 4.56 -2.95
CA ALA A 123 26.11 4.13 -3.61
C ALA A 123 25.16 5.30 -3.97
N ARG A 124 25.12 6.35 -3.14
CA ARG A 124 24.36 7.59 -3.44
C ARG A 124 24.93 8.33 -4.64
N ARG A 125 26.26 8.48 -4.72
CA ARG A 125 26.93 9.13 -5.85
C ARG A 125 26.68 8.38 -7.15
N THR A 126 26.88 7.06 -7.16
CA THR A 126 26.62 6.22 -8.35
C THR A 126 25.16 6.28 -8.83
N LYS A 127 24.21 6.36 -7.89
CA LYS A 127 22.79 6.52 -8.25
C LYS A 127 22.50 7.89 -8.84
N ALA A 128 23.09 8.96 -8.30
CA ALA A 128 22.93 10.32 -8.81
C ALA A 128 23.54 10.47 -10.21
N GLU A 129 24.72 9.91 -10.46
CA GLU A 129 25.38 9.89 -11.77
C GLU A 129 24.52 9.17 -12.83
N LYS A 130 24.00 7.99 -12.50
CA LYS A 130 23.09 7.24 -13.40
C LYS A 130 21.83 8.05 -13.70
N GLN A 131 21.29 8.75 -12.73
CA GLN A 131 20.08 9.55 -12.90
C GLN A 131 20.33 10.80 -13.76
N ALA A 132 21.51 11.40 -13.65
CA ALA A 132 21.93 12.52 -14.49
C ALA A 132 22.11 12.10 -15.96
N VAL A 133 22.73 10.94 -16.20
CA VAL A 133 22.89 10.39 -17.57
C VAL A 133 21.54 10.11 -18.21
N LEU A 134 20.61 9.46 -17.47
CA LEU A 134 19.25 9.19 -17.95
C LEU A 134 18.43 10.45 -18.25
N SER A 135 18.62 11.52 -17.44
CA SER A 135 17.96 12.80 -17.68
C SER A 135 18.48 13.49 -18.95
N ASP A 136 19.78 13.40 -19.21
CA ASP A 136 20.43 13.97 -20.41
C ASP A 136 20.03 13.22 -21.69
N GLU A 137 19.96 11.88 -21.63
CA GLU A 137 19.45 11.07 -22.74
C GLU A 137 17.96 11.35 -23.04
N ARG A 138 17.13 11.54 -22.00
CA ARG A 138 15.73 11.96 -22.18
C ARG A 138 15.60 13.35 -22.78
N ALA A 139 16.46 14.28 -22.44
CA ALA A 139 16.47 15.61 -23.02
C ALA A 139 16.84 15.57 -24.50
N LYS A 140 17.81 14.71 -24.89
CA LYS A 140 18.22 14.50 -26.28
C LYS A 140 17.23 13.72 -27.12
N SER A 141 16.35 12.92 -26.52
CA SER A 141 15.37 12.07 -27.21
C SER A 141 14.01 12.74 -27.47
N LYS A 142 13.86 14.06 -27.24
CA LYS A 142 12.64 14.82 -27.57
C LYS A 142 12.82 15.61 -28.86
N PRO A 143 12.59 15.03 -30.06
CA PRO A 143 12.88 15.68 -31.36
C PRO A 143 11.76 16.58 -31.89
N TRP A 144 10.71 16.91 -31.09
CA TRP A 144 9.49 17.55 -31.66
C TRP A 144 8.93 18.72 -30.79
N LEU A 145 9.78 19.43 -30.08
CA LEU A 145 9.42 20.77 -29.59
C LEU A 145 9.93 21.81 -30.61
N PRO A 146 9.02 22.49 -31.35
CA PRO A 146 9.42 23.62 -32.16
C PRO A 146 9.88 24.77 -31.27
N ASN A 147 10.95 25.50 -31.71
CA ASN A 147 11.43 26.74 -31.12
C ASN A 147 10.34 27.80 -31.10
#